data_a2b36bf611e4ef965a3f3ab683bf87f2
#
_entry.id   a2b36bf611e4ef965a3f3ab683bf87f2
#
_cell.length_a   1.000
_cell.length_b   1.000
_cell.length_c   1.000
_cell.angle_alpha   90.00
_cell.angle_beta   90.00
_cell.angle_gamma   90.00
#
_symmetry.space_group_name_H-M   'P 1'
#
loop_
_entity.id
_entity.type
_entity.pdbx_description
1 polymer ?
#
loop_
_entity_poly.entity_id
_entity_poly.type
_entity_poly.pdbx_seq_one_letter_code
_entity_poly.pdbx_strand_id
1 'polypeptide(L)'
;KQRTAGGQIYFGTVLEHILIQNLCAFYDVGEHNEMRLHGADWNDALDMAWDKGESVAFTCAYAGNLLDIAKCLRNVEKISGINRIEVLDELKLLLADDEILYNCPDKKQELLMSYAKACENCTSGGTVLVPIAAICENLEHKAEWMMKNIRENEWISDGTDGGWFNGYYDNNGRPVERCESGDVRMMLTGQVFAIMSGTAKKEQIKAICNSADKYLFDQKAGGYRLNTDFKEEKFDLGRMFGFAYGEKENGAVFSHMAVMYANALYKQGFIKEGYKVLKTLLDTAMDFDRSRMYPGVPEYFDNDGRGLYSYLTGAASWYMLTMITSVYGVHGELGDLVIEPALMPQQYNEKGDAKVSLEFAGHGFDILVHNPDKLEPGDAHVKRALCDDV
;
A
#
# COMPACT_ATOMS: atom_id res chain seq x y z
N LYS A 1 -22.19 -10.43 -17.53
CA LYS A 1 -21.23 -11.49 -17.96
C LYS A 1 -20.87 -11.19 -19.39
N GLN A 2 -19.56 -11.08 -19.66
CA GLN A 2 -19.03 -10.83 -21.00
C GLN A 2 -19.32 -12.02 -21.92
N ARG A 3 -19.65 -11.72 -23.17
CA ARG A 3 -19.92 -12.74 -24.18
C ARG A 3 -18.90 -12.66 -25.33
N THR A 4 -18.68 -13.76 -25.98
CA THR A 4 -17.92 -13.81 -27.23
C THR A 4 -18.79 -13.37 -28.41
N ALA A 5 -18.18 -13.03 -29.55
CA ALA A 5 -18.87 -12.74 -30.79
C ALA A 5 -19.80 -13.88 -31.24
N GLY A 6 -19.49 -15.13 -30.85
CA GLY A 6 -20.36 -16.30 -31.05
C GLY A 6 -21.53 -16.41 -30.07
N GLY A 7 -21.73 -15.44 -29.15
CA GLY A 7 -22.83 -15.39 -28.19
C GLY A 7 -22.62 -16.25 -26.92
N GLN A 8 -21.53 -16.97 -26.80
CA GLN A 8 -21.19 -17.77 -25.64
C GLN A 8 -20.66 -16.87 -24.50
N ILE A 9 -20.82 -17.31 -23.23
CA ILE A 9 -20.20 -16.63 -22.11
C ILE A 9 -18.70 -16.84 -22.20
N TYR A 10 -17.92 -15.75 -22.12
CA TYR A 10 -16.47 -15.82 -22.02
C TYR A 10 -16.06 -16.23 -20.61
N PHE A 11 -15.18 -17.23 -20.51
CA PHE A 11 -14.57 -17.68 -19.26
C PHE A 11 -13.08 -17.39 -19.35
N GLY A 12 -12.67 -16.26 -18.74
CA GLY A 12 -11.27 -15.92 -18.57
C GLY A 12 -10.65 -16.60 -17.36
N THR A 13 -9.33 -16.56 -17.28
CA THR A 13 -8.56 -17.04 -16.13
C THR A 13 -8.52 -15.97 -15.01
N VAL A 14 -8.20 -16.39 -13.79
CA VAL A 14 -7.93 -15.43 -12.68
C VAL A 14 -6.80 -14.48 -13.04
N LEU A 15 -5.77 -14.98 -13.72
CA LEU A 15 -4.64 -14.17 -14.17
C LEU A 15 -5.06 -13.09 -15.17
N GLU A 16 -5.89 -13.40 -16.16
CA GLU A 16 -6.41 -12.41 -17.11
C GLU A 16 -7.18 -11.29 -16.38
N HIS A 17 -8.01 -11.67 -15.39
CA HIS A 17 -8.74 -10.69 -14.60
C HIS A 17 -7.79 -9.75 -13.85
N ILE A 18 -6.77 -10.28 -13.19
CA ILE A 18 -5.76 -9.50 -12.47
C ILE A 18 -4.98 -8.60 -13.44
N LEU A 19 -4.54 -9.12 -14.58
CA LEU A 19 -3.82 -8.35 -15.60
C LEU A 19 -4.67 -7.21 -16.15
N ILE A 20 -5.93 -7.46 -16.50
CA ILE A 20 -6.85 -6.43 -17.02
C ILE A 20 -7.01 -5.32 -15.98
N GLN A 21 -7.27 -5.65 -14.73
CA GLN A 21 -7.48 -4.67 -13.66
C GLN A 21 -6.26 -3.75 -13.49
N ASN A 22 -5.06 -4.34 -13.39
CA ASN A 22 -3.85 -3.57 -13.13
C ASN A 22 -3.34 -2.81 -14.37
N LEU A 23 -3.47 -3.39 -15.56
CA LEU A 23 -3.08 -2.73 -16.80
C LEU A 23 -4.05 -1.59 -17.17
N CYS A 24 -5.35 -1.75 -16.96
CA CYS A 24 -6.30 -0.65 -17.17
C CYS A 24 -5.97 0.53 -16.27
N ALA A 25 -5.60 0.30 -15.01
CA ALA A 25 -5.20 1.37 -14.09
C ALA A 25 -3.92 2.10 -14.56
N PHE A 26 -2.97 1.41 -15.21
CA PHE A 26 -1.78 2.03 -15.80
C PHE A 26 -2.13 3.02 -16.93
N TYR A 27 -3.21 2.76 -17.66
CA TYR A 27 -3.64 3.60 -18.78
C TYR A 27 -4.71 4.64 -18.40
N ASP A 28 -5.41 4.46 -17.27
CA ASP A 28 -6.45 5.39 -16.81
C ASP A 28 -5.84 6.51 -15.94
N VAL A 29 -5.16 7.43 -16.62
CA VAL A 29 -4.40 8.51 -15.99
C VAL A 29 -4.95 9.90 -16.34
N GLY A 30 -4.65 10.88 -15.49
CA GLY A 30 -4.96 12.28 -15.69
C GLY A 30 -3.82 13.08 -16.35
N GLU A 31 -3.88 14.40 -16.20
CA GLU A 31 -2.94 15.35 -16.84
C GLU A 31 -1.48 15.19 -16.37
N HIS A 32 -1.28 14.72 -15.11
CA HIS A 32 0.05 14.51 -14.51
C HIS A 32 0.57 13.09 -14.70
N ASN A 33 -0.17 12.26 -15.47
CA ASN A 33 0.18 10.88 -15.75
C ASN A 33 0.08 9.96 -14.51
N GLU A 34 -0.67 10.40 -13.51
CA GLU A 34 -1.02 9.64 -12.32
C GLU A 34 -2.44 9.08 -12.47
N MET A 35 -2.75 8.00 -11.75
CA MET A 35 -4.04 7.32 -11.84
C MET A 35 -5.20 8.26 -11.50
N ARG A 36 -6.25 8.29 -12.31
CA ARG A 36 -7.44 9.10 -12.05
C ARG A 36 -8.10 8.68 -10.75
N LEU A 37 -8.45 9.67 -9.93
CA LEU A 37 -9.09 9.43 -8.63
C LEU A 37 -10.55 8.96 -8.79
N HIS A 38 -11.25 9.44 -9.83
CA HIS A 38 -12.69 9.18 -10.03
C HIS A 38 -13.51 9.46 -8.76
N GLY A 39 -14.13 8.41 -8.18
CA GLY A 39 -14.96 8.56 -7.00
C GLY A 39 -14.18 8.60 -5.67
N ALA A 40 -13.10 7.90 -5.56
CA ALA A 40 -12.17 7.86 -4.41
C ALA A 40 -11.10 6.77 -4.60
N ASP A 41 -10.17 6.70 -3.65
CA ASP A 41 -9.22 5.58 -3.51
C ASP A 41 -9.41 4.85 -2.17
N TRP A 42 -8.32 4.52 -1.42
CA TRP A 42 -8.41 4.00 -0.06
C TRP A 42 -9.20 4.93 0.87
N ASN A 43 -9.05 6.24 0.69
CA ASN A 43 -9.82 7.24 1.41
C ASN A 43 -11.09 7.58 0.62
N ASP A 44 -12.19 6.92 0.96
CA ASP A 44 -13.48 7.09 0.31
C ASP A 44 -14.12 8.47 0.52
N ALA A 45 -13.50 9.32 1.35
CA ALA A 45 -13.90 10.71 1.57
C ALA A 45 -13.17 11.72 0.64
N LEU A 46 -12.34 11.24 -0.30
CA LEU A 46 -11.76 12.01 -1.40
C LEU A 46 -12.63 11.91 -2.66
N ASP A 47 -13.91 12.15 -2.54
CA ASP A 47 -14.94 11.79 -3.49
C ASP A 47 -15.50 12.95 -4.34
N MET A 48 -14.79 14.09 -4.38
CA MET A 48 -15.28 15.28 -5.11
C MET A 48 -14.36 15.75 -6.25
N ALA A 49 -13.31 14.99 -6.55
CA ALA A 49 -12.33 15.34 -7.59
C ALA A 49 -12.52 14.46 -8.86
N TRP A 50 -13.74 14.40 -9.39
CA TRP A 50 -14.12 13.50 -10.47
C TRP A 50 -13.48 13.80 -11.82
N ASP A 51 -13.27 15.10 -12.15
CA ASP A 51 -12.85 15.49 -13.49
C ASP A 51 -11.33 15.44 -13.66
N LYS A 52 -10.58 16.05 -12.71
CA LYS A 52 -9.12 16.22 -12.80
C LYS A 52 -8.35 15.64 -11.62
N GLY A 53 -9.06 15.06 -10.64
CA GLY A 53 -8.40 14.42 -9.50
C GLY A 53 -7.55 13.23 -9.91
N GLU A 54 -6.34 13.16 -9.36
CA GLU A 54 -5.42 12.05 -9.55
C GLU A 54 -4.90 11.52 -8.20
N SER A 55 -4.63 10.23 -8.12
CA SER A 55 -4.08 9.55 -6.95
C SER A 55 -2.67 9.05 -7.22
N VAL A 56 -1.67 9.79 -6.78
CA VAL A 56 -0.27 9.33 -6.74
C VAL A 56 -0.14 8.14 -5.78
N ALA A 57 -0.93 8.15 -4.69
CA ALA A 57 -0.98 7.06 -3.73
C ALA A 57 -1.34 5.72 -4.41
N PHE A 58 -2.40 5.68 -5.21
CA PHE A 58 -2.80 4.47 -5.90
C PHE A 58 -1.93 4.17 -7.13
N THR A 59 -1.35 5.17 -7.77
CA THR A 59 -0.30 4.94 -8.79
C THR A 59 0.87 4.17 -8.18
N CYS A 60 1.31 4.52 -6.97
CA CYS A 60 2.30 3.74 -6.22
C CYS A 60 1.82 2.30 -5.96
N ALA A 61 0.59 2.13 -5.48
CA ALA A 61 0.05 0.79 -5.19
C ALA A 61 0.02 -0.10 -6.43
N TYR A 62 -0.46 0.41 -7.55
CA TYR A 62 -0.52 -0.34 -8.81
C TYR A 62 0.86 -0.63 -9.39
N ALA A 63 1.84 0.27 -9.23
CA ALA A 63 3.22 -0.02 -9.59
C ALA A 63 3.79 -1.20 -8.79
N GLY A 64 3.52 -1.25 -7.49
CA GLY A 64 3.87 -2.41 -6.64
C GLY A 64 3.17 -3.68 -7.08
N ASN A 65 1.87 -3.62 -7.37
CA ASN A 65 1.10 -4.78 -7.86
C ASN A 65 1.68 -5.37 -9.15
N LEU A 66 2.09 -4.53 -10.10
CA LEU A 66 2.70 -5.02 -11.36
C LEU A 66 3.98 -5.81 -11.10
N LEU A 67 4.84 -5.35 -10.17
CA LEU A 67 6.04 -6.08 -9.75
C LEU A 67 5.70 -7.40 -9.05
N ASP A 68 4.70 -7.41 -8.18
CA ASP A 68 4.27 -8.62 -7.46
C ASP A 68 3.68 -9.66 -8.42
N ILE A 69 2.89 -9.23 -9.42
CA ILE A 69 2.37 -10.11 -10.47
C ILE A 69 3.52 -10.71 -11.29
N ALA A 70 4.50 -9.90 -11.70
CA ALA A 70 5.67 -10.38 -12.44
C ALA A 70 6.49 -11.38 -11.61
N LYS A 71 6.75 -11.10 -10.33
CA LYS A 71 7.40 -12.04 -9.40
C LYS A 71 6.62 -13.36 -9.28
N CYS A 72 5.31 -13.28 -9.12
CA CYS A 72 4.45 -14.45 -9.05
C CYS A 72 4.53 -15.31 -10.32
N LEU A 73 4.46 -14.69 -11.50
CA LEU A 73 4.55 -15.39 -12.79
C LEU A 73 5.91 -16.05 -13.00
N ARG A 74 7.02 -15.40 -12.64
CA ARG A 74 8.36 -16.02 -12.67
C ARG A 74 8.45 -17.25 -11.76
N ASN A 75 7.82 -17.19 -10.60
CA ASN A 75 7.75 -18.33 -9.68
C ASN A 75 6.91 -19.48 -10.26
N VAL A 76 5.76 -19.17 -10.88
CA VAL A 76 4.95 -20.18 -11.59
C VAL A 76 5.75 -20.85 -12.69
N GLU A 77 6.46 -20.10 -13.52
CA GLU A 77 7.33 -20.65 -14.58
C GLU A 77 8.39 -21.59 -14.00
N LYS A 78 9.07 -21.14 -12.94
CA LYS A 78 10.13 -21.93 -12.27
C LYS A 78 9.63 -23.25 -11.68
N ILE A 79 8.45 -23.25 -11.07
CA ILE A 79 7.92 -24.41 -10.34
C ILE A 79 7.21 -25.38 -11.30
N SER A 80 6.39 -24.87 -12.23
CA SER A 80 5.57 -25.69 -13.11
C SER A 80 6.22 -26.04 -14.44
N GLY A 81 7.24 -25.32 -14.87
CA GLY A 81 7.83 -25.42 -16.20
C GLY A 81 6.95 -24.82 -17.32
N ILE A 82 5.81 -24.21 -16.97
CA ILE A 82 4.93 -23.51 -17.92
C ILE A 82 5.61 -22.19 -18.27
N ASN A 83 5.97 -21.99 -19.53
CA ASN A 83 6.65 -20.78 -20.01
C ASN A 83 5.79 -19.89 -20.91
N ARG A 84 4.55 -20.31 -21.20
CA ARG A 84 3.58 -19.53 -21.98
C ARG A 84 2.20 -19.66 -21.36
N ILE A 85 1.43 -18.60 -21.44
CA ILE A 85 0.04 -18.57 -20.99
C ILE A 85 -0.87 -18.10 -22.11
N GLU A 86 -2.07 -18.64 -22.12
CA GLU A 86 -3.10 -18.25 -23.04
C GLU A 86 -3.89 -17.09 -22.45
N VAL A 87 -4.03 -16.01 -23.19
CA VAL A 87 -4.78 -14.80 -22.80
C VAL A 87 -5.69 -14.35 -23.93
N LEU A 88 -6.73 -13.60 -23.61
CA LEU A 88 -7.65 -13.02 -24.57
C LEU A 88 -6.91 -12.13 -25.58
N ASP A 89 -7.28 -12.22 -26.86
CA ASP A 89 -6.62 -11.46 -27.93
C ASP A 89 -6.63 -9.96 -27.68
N GLU A 90 -7.72 -9.41 -27.16
CA GLU A 90 -7.86 -8.00 -26.85
C GLU A 90 -6.89 -7.53 -25.76
N LEU A 91 -6.49 -8.42 -24.84
CA LEU A 91 -5.53 -8.07 -23.77
C LEU A 91 -4.17 -7.65 -24.33
N LYS A 92 -3.81 -8.06 -25.55
CA LYS A 92 -2.55 -7.64 -26.21
C LYS A 92 -2.45 -6.11 -26.35
N LEU A 93 -3.58 -5.41 -26.49
CA LEU A 93 -3.59 -3.94 -26.56
C LEU A 93 -2.99 -3.34 -25.28
N LEU A 94 -3.34 -3.90 -24.12
CA LEU A 94 -2.85 -3.44 -22.82
C LEU A 94 -1.39 -3.83 -22.54
N LEU A 95 -0.86 -4.83 -23.28
CA LEU A 95 0.55 -5.23 -23.23
C LEU A 95 1.45 -4.44 -24.19
N ALA A 96 0.96 -3.32 -24.75
CA ALA A 96 1.84 -2.40 -25.49
C ALA A 96 3.00 -1.92 -24.59
N ASP A 97 4.19 -1.89 -25.14
CA ASP A 97 5.44 -1.54 -24.45
C ASP A 97 6.19 -0.51 -25.27
N ASP A 98 5.96 0.77 -24.98
CA ASP A 98 6.52 1.90 -25.71
C ASP A 98 6.67 3.10 -24.77
N GLU A 99 7.90 3.57 -24.60
CA GLU A 99 8.23 4.71 -23.73
C GLU A 99 7.53 6.01 -24.18
N ILE A 100 7.31 6.20 -25.49
CA ILE A 100 6.59 7.37 -26.02
C ILE A 100 5.10 7.30 -25.57
N LEU A 101 4.52 6.11 -25.55
CA LEU A 101 3.19 5.88 -25.03
C LEU A 101 3.13 6.16 -23.53
N TYR A 102 4.12 5.69 -22.77
CA TYR A 102 4.15 5.86 -21.31
C TYR A 102 4.20 7.33 -20.90
N ASN A 103 4.94 8.16 -21.62
CA ASN A 103 5.09 9.59 -21.34
C ASN A 103 3.92 10.46 -21.84
N CYS A 104 2.88 9.89 -22.47
CA CYS A 104 1.79 10.67 -23.08
C CYS A 104 0.43 10.22 -22.53
N PRO A 105 -0.17 10.97 -21.58
CA PRO A 105 -1.50 10.67 -21.03
C PRO A 105 -2.57 10.47 -22.10
N ASP A 106 -2.61 11.32 -23.12
CA ASP A 106 -3.61 11.23 -24.19
C ASP A 106 -3.51 9.90 -24.96
N LYS A 107 -2.28 9.45 -25.28
CA LYS A 107 -2.07 8.16 -25.95
C LYS A 107 -2.46 6.98 -25.06
N LYS A 108 -2.20 7.08 -23.75
CA LYS A 108 -2.67 6.07 -22.78
C LYS A 108 -4.19 5.99 -22.80
N GLN A 109 -4.89 7.12 -22.75
CA GLN A 109 -6.35 7.16 -22.82
C GLN A 109 -6.89 6.63 -24.16
N GLU A 110 -6.28 7.00 -25.29
CA GLU A 110 -6.67 6.48 -26.62
C GLU A 110 -6.54 4.96 -26.69
N LEU A 111 -5.46 4.40 -26.11
CA LEU A 111 -5.26 2.96 -26.05
C LEU A 111 -6.28 2.27 -25.16
N LEU A 112 -6.54 2.83 -23.97
CA LEU A 112 -7.57 2.31 -23.05
C LEU A 112 -8.94 2.33 -23.67
N MET A 113 -9.32 3.42 -24.34
CA MET A 113 -10.58 3.53 -25.06
C MET A 113 -10.69 2.51 -26.22
N SER A 114 -9.58 2.26 -26.92
CA SER A 114 -9.52 1.24 -27.97
C SER A 114 -9.76 -0.15 -27.43
N TYR A 115 -9.15 -0.47 -26.28
CA TYR A 115 -9.40 -1.72 -25.56
C TYR A 115 -10.87 -1.82 -25.08
N ALA A 116 -11.37 -0.78 -24.42
CA ALA A 116 -12.76 -0.73 -23.94
C ALA A 116 -13.75 -0.95 -25.09
N LYS A 117 -13.53 -0.28 -26.22
CA LYS A 117 -14.36 -0.44 -27.43
C LYS A 117 -14.30 -1.86 -28.02
N ALA A 118 -13.12 -2.49 -28.01
CA ALA A 118 -12.96 -3.87 -28.50
C ALA A 118 -13.75 -4.86 -27.63
N CYS A 119 -13.96 -4.55 -26.34
CA CYS A 119 -14.69 -5.39 -25.38
C CYS A 119 -16.13 -4.94 -25.09
N GLU A 120 -16.62 -3.82 -25.65
CA GLU A 120 -17.85 -3.14 -25.23
C GLU A 120 -19.11 -4.05 -25.30
N ASN A 121 -19.35 -4.70 -26.42
CA ASN A 121 -20.54 -5.55 -26.62
C ASN A 121 -20.25 -7.04 -26.44
N CYS A 122 -19.12 -7.47 -26.95
CA CYS A 122 -18.61 -8.82 -26.85
C CYS A 122 -17.10 -8.81 -27.10
N THR A 123 -16.40 -9.84 -26.63
CA THR A 123 -15.01 -10.10 -27.00
C THR A 123 -14.96 -10.95 -28.28
N SER A 124 -13.82 -11.00 -28.96
CA SER A 124 -13.60 -11.92 -30.07
C SER A 124 -13.83 -13.37 -29.64
N GLY A 125 -13.45 -13.70 -28.42
CA GLY A 125 -13.34 -15.07 -27.90
C GLY A 125 -12.09 -15.78 -28.40
N GLY A 126 -11.27 -15.11 -29.21
CA GLY A 126 -9.95 -15.61 -29.60
C GLY A 126 -8.95 -15.45 -28.47
N THR A 127 -7.99 -16.36 -28.41
CA THR A 127 -6.91 -16.34 -27.43
C THR A 127 -5.55 -16.42 -28.13
N VAL A 128 -4.52 -15.94 -27.43
CA VAL A 128 -3.14 -16.00 -27.90
C VAL A 128 -2.22 -16.49 -26.81
N LEU A 129 -1.23 -17.29 -27.20
CA LEU A 129 -0.16 -17.77 -26.32
C LEU A 129 0.93 -16.71 -26.20
N VAL A 130 1.12 -16.14 -24.99
CA VAL A 130 2.14 -15.15 -24.69
C VAL A 130 3.21 -15.77 -23.80
N PRO A 131 4.52 -15.59 -24.07
CA PRO A 131 5.58 -16.02 -23.17
C PRO A 131 5.46 -15.31 -21.80
N ILE A 132 5.61 -16.06 -20.71
CA ILE A 132 5.60 -15.50 -19.35
C ILE A 132 6.68 -14.43 -19.21
N ALA A 133 7.88 -14.67 -19.73
CA ALA A 133 8.96 -13.70 -19.69
C ALA A 133 8.56 -12.35 -20.31
N ALA A 134 7.88 -12.35 -21.47
CA ALA A 134 7.45 -11.12 -22.14
C ALA A 134 6.38 -10.36 -21.32
N ILE A 135 5.48 -11.07 -20.63
CA ILE A 135 4.51 -10.44 -19.73
C ILE A 135 5.26 -9.82 -18.55
N CYS A 136 6.16 -10.56 -17.91
CA CYS A 136 6.93 -10.06 -16.76
C CYS A 136 7.74 -8.80 -17.11
N GLU A 137 8.46 -8.82 -18.23
CA GLU A 137 9.23 -7.66 -18.72
C GLU A 137 8.33 -6.44 -18.95
N ASN A 138 7.17 -6.64 -19.57
CA ASN A 138 6.19 -5.58 -19.80
C ASN A 138 5.68 -4.97 -18.48
N LEU A 139 5.32 -5.80 -17.50
CA LEU A 139 4.84 -5.34 -16.19
C LEU A 139 5.95 -4.60 -15.41
N GLU A 140 7.16 -5.14 -15.45
CA GLU A 140 8.33 -4.53 -14.79
C GLU A 140 8.67 -3.17 -15.42
N HIS A 141 8.69 -3.05 -16.75
CA HIS A 141 8.93 -1.76 -17.43
C HIS A 141 7.89 -0.70 -17.07
N LYS A 142 6.60 -1.07 -17.04
CA LYS A 142 5.52 -0.18 -16.62
C LYS A 142 5.69 0.27 -15.15
N ALA A 143 5.95 -0.68 -14.26
CA ALA A 143 6.14 -0.40 -12.85
C ALA A 143 7.36 0.52 -12.60
N GLU A 144 8.48 0.21 -13.22
CA GLU A 144 9.70 1.01 -13.10
C GLU A 144 9.50 2.44 -13.63
N TRP A 145 8.80 2.57 -14.76
CA TRP A 145 8.43 3.87 -15.31
C TRP A 145 7.55 4.67 -14.33
N MET A 146 6.47 4.07 -13.79
CA MET A 146 5.58 4.72 -12.80
C MET A 146 6.37 5.18 -11.58
N MET A 147 7.16 4.28 -10.98
CA MET A 147 7.95 4.59 -9.79
C MET A 147 8.99 5.68 -10.03
N LYS A 148 9.60 5.70 -11.24
CA LYS A 148 10.54 6.73 -11.63
C LYS A 148 9.84 8.08 -11.78
N ASN A 149 8.72 8.11 -12.50
CA ASN A 149 7.91 9.31 -12.70
C ASN A 149 7.52 9.96 -11.36
N ILE A 150 7.02 9.17 -10.42
CA ILE A 150 6.64 9.65 -9.08
C ILE A 150 7.85 10.21 -8.32
N ARG A 151 8.99 9.52 -8.33
CA ARG A 151 10.20 9.99 -7.65
C ARG A 151 10.74 11.30 -8.20
N GLU A 152 10.61 11.53 -9.49
CA GLU A 152 11.13 12.71 -10.18
C GLU A 152 10.19 13.92 -10.06
N ASN A 153 8.89 13.70 -10.07
CA ASN A 153 7.90 14.77 -10.18
C ASN A 153 7.13 15.08 -8.90
N GLU A 154 6.96 14.09 -7.99
CA GLU A 154 6.06 14.23 -6.85
C GLU A 154 6.78 14.47 -5.51
N TRP A 155 8.13 14.52 -5.51
CA TRP A 155 8.89 14.69 -4.29
C TRP A 155 8.92 16.14 -3.80
N ILE A 156 8.51 16.35 -2.55
CA ILE A 156 8.51 17.63 -1.83
C ILE A 156 9.59 17.56 -0.75
N SER A 157 10.55 18.50 -0.75
CA SER A 157 11.54 18.65 0.32
C SER A 157 11.10 19.72 1.31
N ASP A 158 11.34 19.48 2.60
CA ASP A 158 11.12 20.52 3.63
C ASP A 158 12.33 21.47 3.82
N GLY A 159 13.34 21.33 2.95
CA GLY A 159 14.56 22.14 3.00
C GLY A 159 15.57 21.71 4.07
N THR A 160 15.27 20.63 4.80
CA THR A 160 16.15 20.02 5.82
C THR A 160 16.38 18.55 5.49
N ASP A 161 16.31 17.66 6.48
CA ASP A 161 16.42 16.21 6.31
C ASP A 161 15.05 15.51 6.12
N GLY A 162 13.97 16.28 5.99
CA GLY A 162 12.62 15.83 5.75
C GLY A 162 12.18 15.97 4.29
N GLY A 163 11.16 15.21 3.94
CA GLY A 163 10.49 15.28 2.65
C GLY A 163 9.40 14.22 2.56
N TRP A 164 8.51 14.39 1.59
CA TRP A 164 7.41 13.48 1.32
C TRP A 164 6.94 13.58 -0.12
N PHE A 165 6.10 12.66 -0.57
CA PHE A 165 5.50 12.72 -1.89
C PHE A 165 4.18 13.49 -1.84
N ASN A 166 3.87 14.27 -2.87
CA ASN A 166 2.50 14.65 -3.15
C ASN A 166 1.67 13.39 -3.38
N GLY A 167 0.59 13.21 -2.66
CA GLY A 167 -0.25 12.01 -2.74
C GLY A 167 -1.44 12.17 -3.70
N TYR A 168 -1.84 13.41 -4.00
CA TYR A 168 -3.07 13.69 -4.75
C TYR A 168 -3.00 14.99 -5.55
N TYR A 169 -3.82 15.02 -6.62
CA TYR A 169 -4.21 16.23 -7.32
C TYR A 169 -5.71 16.49 -7.13
N ASP A 170 -6.08 17.74 -6.90
CA ASP A 170 -7.47 18.15 -6.71
C ASP A 170 -8.24 18.24 -8.05
N ASN A 171 -9.54 18.55 -7.99
CA ASN A 171 -10.39 18.66 -9.20
C ASN A 171 -10.02 19.82 -10.14
N ASN A 172 -9.07 20.68 -9.74
CA ASN A 172 -8.50 21.72 -10.59
C ASN A 172 -7.14 21.31 -11.20
N GLY A 173 -6.68 20.08 -10.95
CA GLY A 173 -5.38 19.57 -11.37
C GLY A 173 -4.22 20.23 -10.62
N ARG A 174 -4.39 20.61 -9.34
CA ARG A 174 -3.34 21.19 -8.51
C ARG A 174 -2.84 20.18 -7.50
N PRO A 175 -1.52 20.12 -7.22
CA PRO A 175 -1.00 19.27 -6.15
C PRO A 175 -1.59 19.68 -4.81
N VAL A 176 -1.97 18.69 -4.02
CA VAL A 176 -2.64 18.89 -2.73
C VAL A 176 -1.65 19.19 -1.63
N GLU A 177 -0.49 18.56 -1.69
CA GLU A 177 0.56 18.66 -0.67
C GLU A 177 1.64 19.65 -1.09
N ARG A 178 2.23 20.31 -0.09
CA ARG A 178 3.30 21.29 -0.31
C ARG A 178 4.03 21.62 1.00
N CYS A 179 5.21 22.22 0.85
CA CYS A 179 5.99 22.77 1.94
C CYS A 179 6.37 24.24 1.63
N GLU A 180 5.55 25.14 2.04
CA GLU A 180 5.77 26.57 1.91
C GLU A 180 5.88 27.23 3.29
N SER A 181 6.46 28.45 3.37
CA SER A 181 6.62 29.15 4.65
C SER A 181 5.27 29.40 5.31
N GLY A 182 5.01 28.67 6.41
CA GLY A 182 3.77 28.78 7.20
C GLY A 182 2.60 27.94 6.69
N ASP A 183 2.76 27.19 5.59
CA ASP A 183 1.73 26.28 5.05
C ASP A 183 2.37 24.94 4.66
N VAL A 184 2.35 23.99 5.58
CA VAL A 184 2.84 22.62 5.38
C VAL A 184 1.63 21.71 5.22
N ARG A 185 1.51 21.09 4.05
CA ARG A 185 0.47 20.11 3.73
C ARG A 185 1.10 18.77 3.46
N MET A 186 0.84 17.84 4.36
CA MET A 186 1.31 16.46 4.26
C MET A 186 0.15 15.51 4.58
N MET A 187 -0.03 14.48 3.74
CA MET A 187 -0.97 13.39 3.95
C MET A 187 -0.21 12.08 4.13
N LEU A 188 -0.59 11.29 5.14
CA LEU A 188 0.08 10.01 5.43
C LEU A 188 -0.17 8.97 4.34
N THR A 189 -1.33 8.98 3.72
CA THR A 189 -1.76 7.96 2.75
C THR A 189 -0.79 7.80 1.58
N GLY A 190 -0.39 8.91 0.94
CA GLY A 190 0.58 8.90 -0.17
C GLY A 190 1.91 8.28 0.25
N GLN A 191 2.38 8.60 1.46
CA GLN A 191 3.65 8.10 1.99
C GLN A 191 3.60 6.59 2.25
N VAL A 192 2.49 6.12 2.81
CA VAL A 192 2.30 4.70 3.11
C VAL A 192 2.35 3.86 1.82
N PHE A 193 1.64 4.26 0.78
CA PHE A 193 1.65 3.52 -0.49
C PHE A 193 2.98 3.63 -1.22
N ALA A 194 3.67 4.78 -1.15
CA ALA A 194 5.01 4.94 -1.73
C ALA A 194 6.06 4.03 -1.05
N ILE A 195 5.97 3.85 0.27
CA ILE A 195 6.85 2.95 1.03
C ILE A 195 6.48 1.49 0.75
N MET A 196 5.19 1.15 0.82
CA MET A 196 4.67 -0.21 0.70
C MET A 196 4.98 -0.83 -0.67
N SER A 197 4.86 -0.04 -1.74
CA SER A 197 5.12 -0.46 -3.12
C SER A 197 6.62 -0.56 -3.47
N GLY A 198 7.51 0.02 -2.65
CA GLY A 198 8.93 0.18 -2.97
C GLY A 198 9.22 1.36 -3.92
N THR A 199 8.24 2.24 -4.17
CA THR A 199 8.46 3.50 -4.91
C THR A 199 9.46 4.38 -4.17
N ALA A 200 9.29 4.58 -2.86
CA ALA A 200 10.23 5.33 -2.03
C ALA A 200 11.55 4.57 -1.87
N LYS A 201 12.68 5.24 -2.12
CA LYS A 201 14.02 4.72 -1.82
C LYS A 201 14.34 4.88 -0.32
N LYS A 202 15.33 4.14 0.19
CA LYS A 202 15.69 4.14 1.62
C LYS A 202 15.90 5.54 2.19
N GLU A 203 16.57 6.42 1.46
CA GLU A 203 16.81 7.80 1.85
C GLU A 203 15.50 8.60 1.92
N GLN A 204 14.60 8.36 0.97
CA GLN A 204 13.28 8.98 0.96
C GLN A 204 12.41 8.46 2.11
N ILE A 205 12.44 7.15 2.41
CA ILE A 205 11.72 6.58 3.56
C ILE A 205 12.19 7.24 4.86
N LYS A 206 13.50 7.40 5.04
CA LYS A 206 14.05 8.10 6.21
C LYS A 206 13.55 9.55 6.30
N ALA A 207 13.56 10.29 5.18
CA ALA A 207 13.05 11.65 5.12
C ALA A 207 11.54 11.72 5.42
N ILE A 208 10.76 10.75 4.92
CA ILE A 208 9.32 10.61 5.24
C ILE A 208 9.12 10.38 6.74
N CYS A 209 9.91 9.50 7.37
CA CYS A 209 9.84 9.28 8.82
C CYS A 209 10.14 10.55 9.61
N ASN A 210 11.17 11.31 9.23
CA ASN A 210 11.49 12.59 9.85
C ASN A 210 10.33 13.59 9.71
N SER A 211 9.74 13.70 8.53
CA SER A 211 8.60 14.58 8.27
C SER A 211 7.34 14.14 9.01
N ALA A 212 7.04 12.85 9.03
CA ALA A 212 5.90 12.29 9.76
C ALA A 212 6.04 12.54 11.27
N ASP A 213 7.24 12.35 11.84
CA ASP A 213 7.53 12.66 13.24
C ASP A 213 7.36 14.15 13.56
N LYS A 214 7.71 15.03 12.62
CA LYS A 214 7.68 16.49 12.80
C LYS A 214 6.29 17.08 12.60
N TYR A 215 5.54 16.58 11.60
CA TYR A 215 4.31 17.24 11.14
C TYR A 215 3.03 16.44 11.42
N LEU A 216 3.11 15.11 11.52
CA LEU A 216 1.93 14.26 11.71
C LEU A 216 1.85 13.61 13.10
N PHE A 217 2.99 13.40 13.78
CA PHE A 217 2.97 12.79 15.09
C PHE A 217 2.38 13.73 16.14
N ASP A 218 1.35 13.27 16.84
CA ASP A 218 0.70 14.03 17.92
C ASP A 218 0.52 13.12 19.15
N GLN A 219 1.30 13.42 20.19
CA GLN A 219 1.28 12.68 21.47
C GLN A 219 -0.10 12.77 22.14
N LYS A 220 -0.78 13.90 22.05
CA LYS A 220 -2.10 14.11 22.64
C LYS A 220 -3.18 13.34 21.89
N ALA A 221 -3.18 13.32 20.57
CA ALA A 221 -4.09 12.51 19.77
C ALA A 221 -3.75 11.00 19.84
N GLY A 222 -2.50 10.66 20.13
CA GLY A 222 -2.07 9.28 20.38
C GLY A 222 -1.46 8.58 19.21
N GLY A 223 -0.84 9.28 18.27
CA GLY A 223 -0.16 8.69 17.14
C GLY A 223 0.05 9.62 15.96
N TYR A 224 0.14 9.02 14.78
CA TYR A 224 0.33 9.74 13.53
C TYR A 224 -1.02 10.11 12.92
N ARG A 225 -1.24 11.40 12.71
CA ARG A 225 -2.44 11.94 12.06
C ARG A 225 -2.47 11.58 10.58
N LEU A 226 -3.67 11.48 10.01
CA LEU A 226 -3.85 11.16 8.59
C LEU A 226 -3.34 12.30 7.69
N ASN A 227 -3.49 13.55 8.12
CA ASN A 227 -2.98 14.74 7.42
C ASN A 227 -2.71 15.87 8.39
N THR A 228 -1.89 16.85 7.95
CA THR A 228 -1.75 18.15 8.63
C THR A 228 -3.02 18.98 8.50
N ASP A 229 -3.20 19.98 9.37
CA ASP A 229 -4.32 20.93 9.26
C ASP A 229 -4.12 21.86 8.05
N PHE A 230 -4.92 21.69 7.01
CA PHE A 230 -4.86 22.52 5.80
C PHE A 230 -5.48 23.89 5.98
N LYS A 231 -6.25 24.13 7.05
CA LYS A 231 -6.94 25.38 7.34
C LYS A 231 -7.80 25.88 6.18
N GLU A 232 -8.30 24.95 5.39
CA GLU A 232 -9.06 25.20 4.17
C GLU A 232 -10.08 24.08 3.97
N GLU A 233 -11.29 24.44 3.58
CA GLU A 233 -12.34 23.51 3.18
C GLU A 233 -12.13 23.10 1.70
N LYS A 234 -11.28 22.09 1.46
CA LYS A 234 -10.97 21.60 0.08
C LYS A 234 -12.05 20.68 -0.47
N PHE A 235 -13.25 21.21 -0.67
CA PHE A 235 -14.32 20.43 -1.33
C PHE A 235 -14.07 20.17 -2.82
N ASP A 236 -13.04 20.75 -3.40
CA ASP A 236 -12.53 20.39 -4.72
C ASP A 236 -11.69 19.10 -4.71
N LEU A 237 -11.51 18.48 -3.53
CA LEU A 237 -10.89 17.17 -3.37
C LEU A 237 -11.85 16.14 -2.76
N GLY A 238 -12.51 16.46 -1.66
CA GLY A 238 -13.39 15.51 -1.02
C GLY A 238 -14.14 16.01 0.21
N ARG A 239 -15.23 15.31 0.56
CA ARG A 239 -16.06 15.59 1.75
C ARG A 239 -15.29 15.49 3.07
N MET A 240 -14.11 14.85 3.12
CA MET A 240 -13.33 14.77 4.35
C MET A 240 -13.04 16.15 4.95
N PHE A 241 -12.84 17.16 4.12
CA PHE A 241 -12.59 18.53 4.56
C PHE A 241 -13.81 19.26 5.16
N GLY A 242 -14.99 18.62 5.12
CA GLY A 242 -16.17 19.07 5.86
C GLY A 242 -16.21 18.59 7.32
N PHE A 243 -15.33 17.66 7.73
CA PHE A 243 -15.16 17.30 9.13
C PHE A 243 -14.22 18.28 9.82
N ALA A 244 -14.46 18.53 11.13
CA ALA A 244 -13.52 19.30 11.93
C ALA A 244 -12.14 18.61 11.93
N TYR A 245 -11.07 19.39 11.95
CA TYR A 245 -9.73 18.85 12.00
C TYR A 245 -9.51 18.00 13.26
N GLY A 246 -9.02 16.80 13.09
CA GLY A 246 -8.86 15.79 14.12
C GLY A 246 -10.04 14.79 14.22
N GLU A 247 -11.01 14.91 13.32
CA GLU A 247 -12.14 13.99 13.23
C GLU A 247 -12.11 13.20 11.92
N LYS A 248 -12.38 11.90 12.02
CA LYS A 248 -12.44 10.99 10.88
C LYS A 248 -11.21 11.12 9.95
N GLU A 249 -11.43 11.20 8.64
CA GLU A 249 -10.37 11.30 7.65
C GLU A 249 -9.66 12.65 7.64
N ASN A 250 -10.19 13.68 8.31
CA ASN A 250 -9.55 15.00 8.38
C ASN A 250 -8.66 15.14 9.61
N GLY A 251 -7.48 14.57 9.56
CA GLY A 251 -6.43 14.75 10.59
C GLY A 251 -6.62 13.99 11.89
N ALA A 252 -7.56 13.05 12.00
CA ALA A 252 -7.57 12.12 13.12
C ALA A 252 -6.36 11.16 13.06
N VAL A 253 -6.02 10.51 14.17
CA VAL A 253 -5.14 9.34 14.15
C VAL A 253 -5.94 8.16 13.63
N PHE A 254 -5.94 7.98 12.31
CA PHE A 254 -6.73 6.95 11.64
C PHE A 254 -6.01 5.60 11.75
N SER A 255 -6.51 4.73 12.62
CA SER A 255 -5.78 3.53 13.06
C SER A 255 -5.43 2.58 11.93
N HIS A 256 -6.32 2.41 10.94
CA HIS A 256 -6.04 1.55 9.78
C HIS A 256 -4.81 2.05 9.02
N MET A 257 -4.76 3.34 8.64
CA MET A 257 -3.62 3.91 7.92
C MET A 257 -2.34 3.93 8.77
N ALA A 258 -2.44 4.19 10.07
CA ALA A 258 -1.30 4.12 10.97
C ALA A 258 -0.70 2.71 11.02
N VAL A 259 -1.52 1.65 11.09
CA VAL A 259 -1.02 0.27 11.03
C VAL A 259 -0.44 -0.07 9.66
N MET A 260 -1.06 0.39 8.56
CA MET A 260 -0.49 0.23 7.22
C MET A 260 0.89 0.91 7.10
N TYR A 261 1.05 2.08 7.73
CA TYR A 261 2.36 2.76 7.80
C TYR A 261 3.39 1.90 8.51
N ALA A 262 3.06 1.35 9.68
CA ALA A 262 3.95 0.43 10.38
C ALA A 262 4.31 -0.81 9.54
N ASN A 263 3.32 -1.44 8.91
CA ASN A 263 3.52 -2.59 8.03
C ASN A 263 4.48 -2.27 6.88
N ALA A 264 4.28 -1.13 6.22
CA ALA A 264 5.12 -0.68 5.13
C ALA A 264 6.57 -0.46 5.60
N LEU A 265 6.76 0.16 6.77
CA LEU A 265 8.08 0.38 7.38
C LEU A 265 8.78 -0.95 7.72
N TYR A 266 8.08 -1.90 8.34
CA TYR A 266 8.63 -3.22 8.62
C TYR A 266 9.10 -3.94 7.35
N LYS A 267 8.28 -3.93 6.30
CA LYS A 267 8.61 -4.55 5.01
C LYS A 267 9.86 -3.94 4.35
N GLN A 268 10.14 -2.67 4.61
CA GLN A 268 11.32 -1.98 4.08
C GLN A 268 12.52 -1.99 5.04
N GLY A 269 12.41 -2.70 6.18
CA GLY A 269 13.48 -2.83 7.17
C GLY A 269 13.64 -1.65 8.12
N PHE A 270 12.67 -0.72 8.17
CA PHE A 270 12.59 0.38 9.14
C PHE A 270 11.85 -0.07 10.40
N ILE A 271 12.44 -1.06 11.08
CA ILE A 271 11.77 -1.80 12.16
C ILE A 271 11.55 -0.92 13.39
N LYS A 272 12.50 -0.05 13.74
CA LYS A 272 12.38 0.85 14.89
C LYS A 272 11.22 1.83 14.72
N GLU A 273 11.12 2.40 13.55
CA GLU A 273 10.07 3.37 13.19
C GLU A 273 8.71 2.64 13.13
N GLY A 274 8.63 1.47 12.50
CA GLY A 274 7.43 0.64 12.48
C GLY A 274 6.96 0.22 13.87
N TYR A 275 7.89 -0.19 14.73
CA TYR A 275 7.59 -0.51 16.13
C TYR A 275 7.06 0.71 16.90
N LYS A 276 7.66 1.90 16.71
CA LYS A 276 7.17 3.14 17.32
C LYS A 276 5.72 3.40 16.98
N VAL A 277 5.34 3.24 15.71
CA VAL A 277 3.95 3.44 15.26
C VAL A 277 2.99 2.45 15.95
N LEU A 278 3.29 1.15 15.90
CA LEU A 278 2.47 0.11 16.53
C LEU A 278 2.36 0.29 18.04
N LYS A 279 3.49 0.58 18.70
CA LYS A 279 3.55 0.76 20.15
C LYS A 279 2.72 1.96 20.60
N THR A 280 2.84 3.10 19.89
CA THR A 280 2.08 4.31 20.23
C THR A 280 0.57 4.07 20.08
N LEU A 281 0.16 3.41 19.02
CA LEU A 281 -1.25 3.07 18.80
C LEU A 281 -1.78 2.14 19.89
N LEU A 282 -0.99 1.11 20.25
CA LEU A 282 -1.34 0.17 21.32
C LEU A 282 -1.45 0.86 22.68
N ASP A 283 -0.46 1.68 23.03
CA ASP A 283 -0.44 2.38 24.31
C ASP A 283 -1.64 3.31 24.46
N THR A 284 -2.01 3.99 23.36
CA THR A 284 -3.20 4.85 23.37
C THR A 284 -4.49 4.04 23.51
N ALA A 285 -4.60 2.91 22.79
CA ALA A 285 -5.76 2.02 22.89
C ALA A 285 -5.90 1.39 24.31
N MET A 286 -4.79 1.06 24.95
CA MET A 286 -4.76 0.44 26.29
C MET A 286 -4.89 1.43 27.44
N ASP A 287 -4.75 2.72 27.21
CA ASP A 287 -5.10 3.78 28.15
C ASP A 287 -6.63 3.98 28.15
N PHE A 288 -7.36 3.16 28.92
CA PHE A 288 -8.81 3.15 28.91
C PHE A 288 -9.46 4.41 29.44
N ASP A 289 -8.78 5.13 30.31
CA ASP A 289 -9.27 6.42 30.83
C ASP A 289 -9.28 7.48 29.73
N ARG A 290 -8.34 7.40 28.79
CA ARG A 290 -8.20 8.30 27.66
C ARG A 290 -8.99 7.82 26.45
N SER A 291 -8.71 6.62 25.98
CA SER A 291 -9.31 6.05 24.77
C SER A 291 -10.80 5.85 24.89
N ARG A 292 -11.30 5.60 26.12
CA ARG A 292 -12.70 5.23 26.38
C ARG A 292 -13.15 4.00 25.59
N MET A 293 -12.19 3.15 25.20
CA MET A 293 -12.40 1.94 24.43
C MET A 293 -11.95 0.72 25.21
N TYR A 294 -12.75 -0.36 25.21
CA TYR A 294 -12.38 -1.65 25.76
C TYR A 294 -13.32 -2.76 25.30
N PRO A 295 -12.79 -3.90 24.84
CA PRO A 295 -11.42 -4.07 24.32
C PRO A 295 -11.36 -3.65 22.86
N GLY A 296 -10.22 -3.19 22.38
CA GLY A 296 -9.97 -3.11 20.96
C GLY A 296 -9.24 -1.87 20.47
N VAL A 297 -8.93 -1.89 19.19
CA VAL A 297 -8.37 -0.77 18.45
C VAL A 297 -9.53 -0.09 17.73
N PRO A 298 -9.82 1.20 17.99
CA PRO A 298 -10.87 1.93 17.31
C PRO A 298 -10.51 2.22 15.86
N GLU A 299 -11.48 2.67 15.07
CA GLU A 299 -11.19 3.14 13.71
C GLU A 299 -10.27 4.36 13.71
N TYR A 300 -10.52 5.31 14.60
CA TYR A 300 -9.61 6.45 14.80
C TYR A 300 -9.63 6.97 16.24
N PHE A 301 -8.61 7.76 16.58
CA PHE A 301 -8.56 8.58 17.79
C PHE A 301 -8.70 10.06 17.40
N ASP A 302 -9.51 10.78 18.16
CA ASP A 302 -9.72 12.23 18.02
C ASP A 302 -8.56 13.06 18.60
N ASN A 303 -8.74 14.39 18.65
CA ASN A 303 -7.74 15.33 19.18
C ASN A 303 -7.35 15.11 20.65
N ASP A 304 -8.17 14.41 21.43
CA ASP A 304 -7.93 14.12 22.84
C ASP A 304 -7.48 12.65 23.06
N GLY A 305 -7.33 11.89 21.98
CA GLY A 305 -6.98 10.47 22.03
C GLY A 305 -8.15 9.59 22.42
N ARG A 306 -9.39 10.06 22.30
CA ARG A 306 -10.59 9.28 22.49
C ARG A 306 -10.82 8.41 21.26
N GLY A 307 -10.99 7.12 21.44
CA GLY A 307 -11.32 6.17 20.38
C GLY A 307 -12.77 6.28 19.93
N LEU A 308 -12.98 6.26 18.63
CA LEU A 308 -14.28 6.36 17.99
C LEU A 308 -14.46 5.22 16.99
N TYR A 309 -15.72 4.78 16.83
CA TYR A 309 -16.11 3.57 16.10
C TYR A 309 -15.47 2.29 16.65
N SER A 310 -16.21 1.66 17.57
CA SER A 310 -15.80 0.50 18.36
C SER A 310 -16.09 -0.86 17.70
N TYR A 311 -16.52 -0.87 16.44
CA TYR A 311 -16.78 -2.09 15.70
C TYR A 311 -15.52 -2.58 14.98
N LEU A 312 -15.57 -3.83 14.52
CA LEU A 312 -14.44 -4.46 13.82
C LEU A 312 -14.19 -3.74 12.48
N THR A 313 -13.03 -3.08 12.37
CA THR A 313 -12.61 -2.37 11.18
C THR A 313 -11.31 -2.94 10.62
N GLY A 314 -10.82 -2.37 9.50
CA GLY A 314 -9.52 -2.70 8.95
C GLY A 314 -8.36 -2.49 9.95
N ALA A 315 -8.51 -1.60 10.93
CA ALA A 315 -7.49 -1.30 11.93
C ALA A 315 -7.05 -2.54 12.72
N ALA A 316 -7.99 -3.26 13.34
CA ALA A 316 -7.67 -4.42 14.16
C ALA A 316 -7.15 -5.60 13.34
N SER A 317 -7.73 -5.87 12.17
CA SER A 317 -7.27 -6.96 11.28
C SER A 317 -5.88 -6.70 10.72
N TRP A 318 -5.57 -5.47 10.30
CA TRP A 318 -4.24 -5.09 9.85
C TRP A 318 -3.22 -5.11 10.99
N TYR A 319 -3.63 -4.75 12.23
CA TYR A 319 -2.75 -4.87 13.39
C TYR A 319 -2.33 -6.32 13.61
N MET A 320 -3.29 -7.26 13.63
CA MET A 320 -3.02 -8.70 13.74
C MET A 320 -2.16 -9.21 12.58
N LEU A 321 -2.49 -8.84 11.35
CA LEU A 321 -1.72 -9.18 10.16
C LEU A 321 -0.27 -8.72 10.30
N THR A 322 -0.05 -7.46 10.67
CA THR A 322 1.29 -6.88 10.82
C THR A 322 2.08 -7.58 11.94
N MET A 323 1.44 -7.86 13.07
CA MET A 323 2.08 -8.60 14.17
C MET A 323 2.56 -9.98 13.70
N ILE A 324 1.71 -10.73 13.01
CA ILE A 324 2.05 -12.08 12.57
C ILE A 324 3.08 -12.05 11.45
N THR A 325 2.79 -11.32 10.35
CA THR A 325 3.57 -11.45 9.11
C THR A 325 4.82 -10.56 9.05
N SER A 326 4.85 -9.47 9.84
CA SER A 326 5.97 -8.52 9.79
C SER A 326 6.77 -8.48 11.09
N VAL A 327 6.12 -8.53 12.26
CA VAL A 327 6.83 -8.48 13.56
C VAL A 327 7.35 -9.86 13.95
N TYR A 328 6.51 -10.90 13.97
CA TYR A 328 6.94 -12.28 14.14
C TYR A 328 7.49 -12.88 12.85
N GLY A 329 7.22 -12.24 11.70
CA GLY A 329 7.74 -12.64 10.39
C GLY A 329 7.23 -13.99 9.92
N VAL A 330 6.02 -14.41 10.34
CA VAL A 330 5.46 -15.71 10.01
C VAL A 330 4.47 -15.60 8.86
N HIS A 331 4.83 -16.16 7.73
CA HIS A 331 3.99 -16.13 6.52
C HIS A 331 4.21 -17.35 5.64
N GLY A 332 3.31 -17.55 4.67
CA GLY A 332 3.46 -18.58 3.65
C GLY A 332 4.11 -18.02 2.38
N GLU A 333 5.06 -18.75 1.80
CA GLU A 333 5.59 -18.45 0.48
C GLU A 333 5.67 -19.73 -0.35
N LEU A 334 4.90 -19.82 -1.43
CA LEU A 334 4.86 -20.93 -2.38
C LEU A 334 4.63 -22.32 -1.75
N GLY A 335 3.91 -22.37 -0.63
CA GLY A 335 3.61 -23.59 0.11
C GLY A 335 4.51 -23.81 1.33
N ASP A 336 5.61 -23.10 1.45
CA ASP A 336 6.53 -23.17 2.58
C ASP A 336 6.10 -22.21 3.69
N LEU A 337 6.36 -22.58 4.95
CA LEU A 337 6.25 -21.69 6.10
C LEU A 337 7.56 -20.93 6.27
N VAL A 338 7.49 -19.61 6.15
CA VAL A 338 8.64 -18.70 6.34
C VAL A 338 8.57 -18.07 7.73
N ILE A 339 9.70 -17.97 8.42
CA ILE A 339 9.82 -17.37 9.76
C ILE A 339 11.01 -16.40 9.75
N GLU A 340 10.74 -15.11 9.70
CA GLU A 340 11.71 -14.01 9.65
C GLU A 340 11.42 -12.95 10.70
N PRO A 341 11.66 -13.21 12.00
CA PRO A 341 11.26 -12.33 13.09
C PRO A 341 12.02 -10.99 13.05
N ALA A 342 11.28 -9.89 13.23
CA ALA A 342 11.76 -8.52 13.31
C ALA A 342 11.35 -7.86 14.64
N LEU A 343 11.55 -8.60 15.73
CA LEU A 343 11.16 -8.21 17.09
C LEU A 343 12.18 -7.25 17.71
N MET A 344 11.69 -6.13 18.24
CA MET A 344 12.51 -5.22 19.04
C MET A 344 12.82 -5.79 20.42
N PRO A 345 13.94 -5.39 21.07
CA PRO A 345 14.35 -5.88 22.40
C PRO A 345 13.24 -5.86 23.46
N GLN A 346 12.37 -4.86 23.41
CA GLN A 346 11.26 -4.66 24.35
C GLN A 346 10.11 -5.67 24.18
N GLN A 347 10.08 -6.41 23.08
CA GLN A 347 9.04 -7.41 22.79
C GLN A 347 9.38 -8.80 23.30
N TYR A 348 10.58 -8.99 23.86
CA TYR A 348 10.99 -10.22 24.53
C TYR A 348 10.74 -10.15 26.03
N ASN A 349 10.38 -11.29 26.63
CA ASN A 349 10.27 -11.41 28.09
C ASN A 349 11.66 -11.32 28.77
N GLU A 350 11.70 -11.47 30.10
CA GLU A 350 12.94 -11.41 30.85
C GLU A 350 13.99 -12.46 30.44
N LYS A 351 13.56 -13.61 29.94
CA LYS A 351 14.43 -14.71 29.49
C LYS A 351 14.88 -14.53 28.02
N GLY A 352 14.43 -13.49 27.35
CA GLY A 352 14.70 -13.29 25.93
C GLY A 352 13.79 -14.10 25.00
N ASP A 353 12.60 -14.48 25.46
CA ASP A 353 11.65 -15.26 24.67
C ASP A 353 10.50 -14.40 24.16
N ALA A 354 10.07 -14.65 22.91
CA ALA A 354 8.82 -14.19 22.35
C ALA A 354 8.11 -15.37 21.67
N LYS A 355 6.82 -15.55 21.95
CA LYS A 355 6.04 -16.69 21.45
C LYS A 355 4.83 -16.24 20.65
N VAL A 356 4.56 -16.94 19.53
CA VAL A 356 3.31 -16.86 18.80
C VAL A 356 2.77 -18.26 18.51
N SER A 357 1.47 -18.43 18.62
CA SER A 357 0.77 -19.66 18.26
C SER A 357 -0.19 -19.36 17.15
N LEU A 358 -0.18 -20.15 16.08
CA LEU A 358 -1.01 -19.95 14.90
C LEU A 358 -1.29 -21.29 14.20
N GLU A 359 -2.23 -21.26 13.28
CA GLU A 359 -2.50 -22.37 12.36
C GLU A 359 -2.03 -22.01 10.95
N PHE A 360 -1.30 -22.92 10.29
CA PHE A 360 -0.86 -22.77 8.91
C PHE A 360 -1.06 -24.10 8.18
N ALA A 361 -1.67 -24.06 7.01
CA ALA A 361 -1.94 -25.24 6.16
C ALA A 361 -2.64 -26.40 6.90
N GLY A 362 -3.52 -26.12 7.86
CA GLY A 362 -4.23 -27.11 8.66
C GLY A 362 -3.42 -27.71 9.82
N HIS A 363 -2.25 -27.17 10.12
CA HIS A 363 -1.39 -27.60 11.23
C HIS A 363 -1.21 -26.45 12.22
N GLY A 364 -1.28 -26.78 13.53
CA GLY A 364 -0.98 -25.83 14.60
C GLY A 364 0.53 -25.70 14.83
N PHE A 365 1.03 -24.47 14.94
CA PHE A 365 2.42 -24.16 15.22
C PHE A 365 2.55 -23.31 16.47
N ASP A 366 3.46 -23.70 17.37
CA ASP A 366 3.96 -22.93 18.48
C ASP A 366 5.38 -22.45 18.14
N ILE A 367 5.52 -21.18 17.77
CA ILE A 367 6.82 -20.61 17.36
C ILE A 367 7.40 -19.82 18.53
N LEU A 368 8.59 -20.23 18.99
CA LEU A 368 9.36 -19.56 20.02
C LEU A 368 10.61 -18.92 19.43
N VAL A 369 10.68 -17.61 19.49
CA VAL A 369 11.88 -16.84 19.14
C VAL A 369 12.68 -16.57 20.41
N HIS A 370 13.92 -17.09 20.47
CA HIS A 370 14.81 -16.96 21.63
C HIS A 370 15.97 -16.02 21.30
N ASN A 371 16.01 -14.86 21.94
CA ASN A 371 17.06 -13.84 21.83
C ASN A 371 17.51 -13.39 23.24
N PRO A 372 18.31 -14.20 23.94
CA PRO A 372 18.68 -13.97 25.35
C PRO A 372 19.46 -12.66 25.54
N ASP A 373 20.25 -12.26 24.55
CA ASP A 373 21.05 -11.04 24.59
C ASP A 373 20.21 -9.80 24.18
N LYS A 374 18.95 -9.99 23.79
CA LYS A 374 18.02 -8.93 23.32
C LYS A 374 18.67 -8.02 22.26
N LEU A 375 19.34 -8.65 21.29
CA LEU A 375 19.94 -7.95 20.16
C LEU A 375 18.84 -7.25 19.34
N GLU A 376 19.17 -6.08 18.80
CA GLU A 376 18.28 -5.36 17.89
C GLU A 376 18.15 -6.08 16.54
N PRO A 377 17.02 -5.88 15.83
CA PRO A 377 16.91 -6.31 14.43
C PRO A 377 18.03 -5.72 13.58
N GLY A 378 18.66 -6.56 12.77
CA GLY A 378 19.86 -6.17 11.99
C GLY A 378 21.18 -6.62 12.64
N ASP A 379 21.26 -6.68 13.97
CA ASP A 379 22.41 -7.27 14.69
C ASP A 379 22.17 -8.75 15.06
N ALA A 380 20.91 -9.17 15.05
CA ALA A 380 20.51 -10.54 15.35
C ALA A 380 20.59 -11.42 14.09
N HIS A 381 21.15 -12.63 14.26
CA HIS A 381 21.17 -13.66 13.23
C HIS A 381 20.65 -14.98 13.80
N VAL A 382 19.87 -15.71 12.98
CA VAL A 382 19.41 -17.05 13.34
C VAL A 382 20.62 -17.98 13.47
N LYS A 383 20.95 -18.40 14.69
CA LYS A 383 22.04 -19.35 14.96
C LYS A 383 21.57 -20.79 14.81
N ARG A 384 20.32 -21.06 15.14
CA ARG A 384 19.74 -22.41 15.14
C ARG A 384 18.22 -22.33 14.97
N ALA A 385 17.66 -23.18 14.14
CA ALA A 385 16.23 -23.45 14.06
C ALA A 385 16.00 -24.91 14.44
N LEU A 386 14.97 -25.20 15.21
CA LEU A 386 14.57 -26.54 15.63
C LEU A 386 13.09 -26.72 15.31
N CYS A 387 12.71 -27.90 14.85
CA CYS A 387 11.33 -28.29 14.67
C CYS A 387 11.13 -29.58 15.50
N ASP A 388 10.17 -29.56 16.44
CA ASP A 388 9.85 -30.69 17.33
C ASP A 388 11.08 -31.30 18.01
N ASP A 389 11.98 -30.41 18.52
CA ASP A 389 13.21 -30.77 19.22
C ASP A 389 14.26 -31.56 18.40
N VAL A 390 14.18 -31.52 17.05
CA VAL A 390 15.15 -32.17 16.15
C VAL A 390 16.18 -31.19 15.58
#